data_f603f8294d265943312692a28b3e047a
#
_entry.id   f603f8294d265943312692a28b3e047a
#
_cell.length_a   1.000
_cell.length_b   1.000
_cell.length_c   1.000
_cell.angle_alpha   90.00
_cell.angle_beta   90.00
_cell.angle_gamma   90.00
#
_symmetry.space_group_name_H-M   'P 1'
#
loop_
_entity.id
_entity.type
_entity.pdbx_description
1 polymer ?
#
loop_
_entity_poly.entity_id
_entity_poly.type
_entity_poly.pdbx_seq_one_letter_code
_entity_poly.pdbx_strand_id
1 'polypeptide(L)'
;RVRSSAASDVYKRQLTDKDKNSYGYLFYEALVKRKAFSTEEGFIIPANKRAEAFREILASYGFNEQETADFIEYWADYLKDGTDYVMYPMLTEGVDNAMPLTFSVKPDSIYRIWFGFAEYSGDEIMPPEIMPIVRKGFTVVEWGGAVLD
;
A
#
# COMPACT_ATOMS: atom_id res chain seq x y z
N ARG A 1 10.53 9.11 -1.24
CA ARG A 1 9.36 9.59 -0.48
C ARG A 1 8.26 8.54 -0.52
N VAL A 2 7.74 8.16 0.63
CA VAL A 2 6.57 7.28 0.74
C VAL A 2 5.33 8.16 0.80
N ARG A 3 4.32 7.80 0.02
CA ARG A 3 2.97 8.34 0.14
C ARG A 3 2.05 7.24 0.62
N SER A 4 1.26 7.52 1.60
CA SER A 4 0.41 6.58 2.27
C SER A 4 -0.99 7.15 2.47
N SER A 5 -1.99 6.31 2.38
CA SER A 5 -3.35 6.64 2.78
C SER A 5 -3.91 5.60 3.72
N ALA A 6 -4.72 6.03 4.67
CA ALA A 6 -5.39 5.18 5.62
C ALA A 6 -6.89 5.46 5.61
N ALA A 7 -7.70 4.43 5.49
CA ALA A 7 -9.15 4.52 5.59
C ALA A 7 -9.62 3.76 6.82
N SER A 8 -10.55 4.32 7.55
CA SER A 8 -11.15 3.69 8.70
C SER A 8 -12.67 3.72 8.66
N ASP A 9 -13.25 2.69 9.20
CA ASP A 9 -14.64 2.44 9.53
C ASP A 9 -15.41 1.52 8.59
N VAL A 10 -15.82 0.39 9.16
CA VAL A 10 -16.58 -0.68 8.48
C VAL A 10 -17.97 -0.21 8.03
N TYR A 11 -18.53 0.85 8.64
CA TYR A 11 -19.90 1.26 8.41
C TYR A 11 -20.09 2.60 7.68
N LYS A 12 -19.16 3.52 7.72
CA LYS A 12 -19.34 4.84 7.11
C LYS A 12 -18.20 5.32 6.21
N ARG A 13 -17.06 4.66 6.16
CA ARG A 13 -15.90 5.02 5.31
C ARG A 13 -15.62 6.53 5.21
N GLN A 14 -16.02 7.31 6.20
CA GLN A 14 -15.82 8.74 6.26
C GLN A 14 -15.07 9.11 7.53
N LEU A 15 -13.97 9.77 7.36
CA LEU A 15 -13.26 10.44 8.42
C LEU A 15 -13.83 11.84 8.54
N THR A 16 -14.22 12.23 9.75
CA THR A 16 -14.75 13.56 9.98
C THR A 16 -13.80 14.32 10.91
N ASP A 17 -13.39 15.51 10.48
CA ASP A 17 -12.58 16.39 11.31
C ASP A 17 -13.42 17.17 12.32
N LYS A 18 -12.75 17.97 13.18
CA LYS A 18 -13.41 18.84 14.18
C LYS A 18 -14.36 19.88 13.56
N ASP A 19 -14.13 20.24 12.29
CA ASP A 19 -14.91 21.23 11.56
C ASP A 19 -16.04 20.57 10.72
N LYS A 20 -16.28 19.25 10.94
CA LYS A 20 -17.29 18.41 10.29
C LYS A 20 -17.06 18.18 8.79
N ASN A 21 -15.86 18.39 8.30
CA ASN A 21 -15.51 17.97 6.94
C ASN A 21 -15.32 16.46 6.91
N SER A 22 -15.76 15.84 5.82
CA SER A 22 -15.68 14.40 5.63
C SER A 22 -14.65 14.05 4.56
N TYR A 23 -13.84 13.05 4.85
CA TYR A 23 -12.76 12.56 3.99
C TYR A 23 -12.90 11.05 3.80
N GLY A 24 -12.60 10.55 2.61
CA GLY A 24 -12.61 9.12 2.33
C GLY A 24 -11.39 8.39 2.92
N TYR A 25 -10.27 9.11 3.09
CA TYR A 25 -9.02 8.59 3.64
C TYR A 25 -8.15 9.72 4.18
N LEU A 26 -7.14 9.36 4.97
CA LEU A 26 -6.06 10.26 5.38
C LEU A 26 -4.83 10.02 4.49
N PHE A 27 -4.19 11.10 4.11
CA PHE A 27 -2.98 11.08 3.30
C PHE A 27 -1.82 11.73 4.03
N TYR A 28 -0.65 11.11 3.97
CA TYR A 28 0.59 11.71 4.45
C TYR A 28 1.78 11.27 3.59
N GLU A 29 2.86 12.04 3.65
CA GLU A 29 4.13 11.70 3.02
C GLU A 29 5.22 11.61 4.08
N ALA A 30 6.10 10.62 3.93
CA ALA A 30 7.24 10.42 4.79
C ALA A 30 8.52 10.13 3.99
N LEU A 31 9.67 10.44 4.57
CA LEU A 31 10.97 10.05 4.03
C LEU A 31 11.39 8.73 4.65
N VAL A 32 11.48 7.70 3.83
CA VAL A 32 11.91 6.37 4.25
C VAL A 32 13.16 5.97 3.48
N LYS A 33 14.11 5.36 4.19
CA LYS A 33 15.34 4.89 3.55
C LYS A 33 15.04 3.71 2.64
N ARG A 34 15.60 3.68 1.42
CA ARG A 34 15.48 2.56 0.48
C ARG A 34 15.71 1.21 1.14
N LYS A 35 16.74 1.10 1.97
CA LYS A 35 17.11 -0.13 2.68
C LYS A 35 16.06 -0.66 3.67
N ALA A 36 14.99 0.09 3.92
CA ALA A 36 13.87 -0.41 4.72
C ALA A 36 13.03 -1.45 3.97
N PHE A 37 13.07 -1.42 2.62
CA PHE A 37 12.41 -2.42 1.79
C PHE A 37 13.34 -3.60 1.54
N SER A 38 12.87 -4.83 1.81
CA SER A 38 13.52 -6.03 1.29
C SER A 38 13.27 -6.12 -0.21
N THR A 39 14.28 -6.53 -0.96
CA THR A 39 14.20 -6.75 -2.41
C THR A 39 14.45 -8.21 -2.78
N GLU A 40 14.24 -9.14 -1.85
CA GLU A 40 14.43 -10.57 -2.06
C GLU A 40 13.25 -11.22 -2.78
N GLU A 41 12.04 -10.80 -2.43
CA GLU A 41 10.79 -11.32 -3.00
C GLU A 41 9.90 -10.16 -3.46
N GLY A 42 9.28 -10.31 -4.62
CA GLY A 42 8.46 -9.26 -5.21
C GLY A 42 7.55 -9.75 -6.32
N PHE A 43 6.75 -8.84 -6.86
CA PHE A 43 5.85 -9.11 -7.97
C PHE A 43 6.34 -8.34 -9.20
N ILE A 44 6.45 -9.02 -10.33
CA ILE A 44 6.74 -8.35 -11.61
C ILE A 44 5.47 -7.65 -12.09
N ILE A 45 5.59 -6.38 -12.38
CA ILE A 45 4.51 -5.51 -12.87
C ILE A 45 4.80 -5.08 -14.29
N PRO A 46 4.25 -5.77 -15.30
CA PRO A 46 4.44 -5.41 -16.69
C PRO A 46 3.81 -4.04 -17.00
N ALA A 47 4.51 -3.20 -17.73
CA ALA A 47 4.04 -1.86 -18.10
C ALA A 47 2.69 -1.89 -18.82
N ASN A 48 2.51 -2.83 -19.74
CA ASN A 48 1.30 -2.96 -20.57
C ASN A 48 0.10 -3.60 -19.85
N LYS A 49 0.29 -4.13 -18.63
CA LYS A 49 -0.74 -4.76 -17.80
C LYS A 49 -0.72 -4.25 -16.35
N ARG A 50 -0.14 -3.09 -16.13
CA ARG A 50 0.10 -2.55 -14.78
C ARG A 50 -1.14 -2.51 -13.90
N ALA A 51 -2.22 -1.92 -14.38
CA ALA A 51 -3.47 -1.82 -13.63
C ALA A 51 -4.10 -3.19 -13.34
N GLU A 52 -4.00 -4.14 -14.27
CA GLU A 52 -4.47 -5.51 -14.10
C GLU A 52 -3.65 -6.22 -13.02
N ALA A 53 -2.31 -6.15 -13.10
CA ALA A 53 -1.41 -6.74 -12.12
C ALA A 53 -1.65 -6.16 -10.71
N PHE A 54 -1.81 -4.85 -10.58
CA PHE A 54 -2.15 -4.24 -9.29
C PHE A 54 -3.47 -4.75 -8.73
N ARG A 55 -4.50 -4.85 -9.58
CA ARG A 55 -5.81 -5.35 -9.15
C ARG A 55 -5.73 -6.78 -8.62
N GLU A 56 -5.04 -7.66 -9.31
CA GLU A 56 -4.88 -9.06 -8.90
C GLU A 56 -4.10 -9.19 -7.59
N ILE A 57 -2.98 -8.48 -7.47
CA ILE A 57 -2.13 -8.52 -6.27
C ILE A 57 -2.87 -7.95 -5.07
N LEU A 58 -3.49 -6.78 -5.20
CA LEU A 58 -4.20 -6.14 -4.09
C LEU A 58 -5.43 -6.94 -3.67
N ALA A 59 -6.15 -7.54 -4.62
CA ALA A 59 -7.25 -8.46 -4.31
C ALA A 59 -6.76 -9.67 -3.50
N SER A 60 -5.60 -10.22 -3.84
CA SER A 60 -4.99 -11.34 -3.09
C SER A 60 -4.62 -10.94 -1.65
N TYR A 61 -4.23 -9.70 -1.41
CA TYR A 61 -4.04 -9.16 -0.06
C TYR A 61 -5.37 -8.83 0.65
N GLY A 62 -6.51 -8.87 -0.03
CA GLY A 62 -7.82 -8.58 0.56
C GLY A 62 -8.18 -7.10 0.61
N PHE A 63 -7.58 -6.27 -0.25
CA PHE A 63 -8.04 -4.90 -0.47
C PHE A 63 -9.42 -4.92 -1.14
N ASN A 64 -10.29 -3.99 -0.76
CA ASN A 64 -11.58 -3.84 -1.40
C ASN A 64 -11.46 -3.07 -2.73
N GLU A 65 -12.57 -2.98 -3.46
CA GLU A 65 -12.59 -2.33 -4.79
C GLU A 65 -12.19 -0.85 -4.72
N GLN A 66 -12.62 -0.12 -3.70
CA GLN A 66 -12.29 1.30 -3.56
C GLN A 66 -10.82 1.51 -3.24
N GLU A 67 -10.28 0.78 -2.26
CA GLU A 67 -8.87 0.82 -1.89
C GLU A 67 -7.97 0.46 -3.08
N THR A 68 -8.39 -0.53 -3.87
CA THR A 68 -7.69 -0.95 -5.09
C THR A 68 -7.75 0.13 -6.16
N ALA A 69 -8.92 0.76 -6.36
CA ALA A 69 -9.08 1.84 -7.33
C ALA A 69 -8.22 3.06 -6.97
N ASP A 70 -8.22 3.47 -5.70
CA ASP A 70 -7.42 4.60 -5.20
C ASP A 70 -5.91 4.34 -5.38
N PHE A 71 -5.47 3.10 -5.12
CA PHE A 71 -4.08 2.70 -5.34
C PHE A 71 -3.69 2.77 -6.82
N ILE A 72 -4.54 2.22 -7.70
CA ILE A 72 -4.28 2.18 -9.14
C ILE A 72 -4.27 3.60 -9.71
N GLU A 73 -5.25 4.43 -9.35
CA GLU A 73 -5.33 5.84 -9.79
C GLU A 73 -4.02 6.58 -9.51
N TYR A 74 -3.45 6.36 -8.33
CA TYR A 74 -2.21 7.02 -7.96
C TYR A 74 -0.96 6.39 -8.63
N TRP A 75 -0.78 5.08 -8.47
CA TRP A 75 0.49 4.43 -8.85
C TRP A 75 0.60 4.10 -10.33
N ALA A 76 -0.51 3.85 -11.03
CA ALA A 76 -0.46 3.57 -12.46
C ALA A 76 0.09 4.76 -13.26
N ASP A 77 -0.30 5.98 -12.85
CA ASP A 77 0.14 7.22 -13.50
C ASP A 77 1.49 7.73 -12.97
N TYR A 78 1.83 7.41 -11.71
CA TYR A 78 3.07 7.87 -11.10
C TYR A 78 4.32 7.17 -11.64
N LEU A 79 4.21 5.87 -11.95
CA LEU A 79 5.31 5.07 -12.49
C LEU A 79 5.52 5.38 -13.98
N LYS A 80 6.78 5.37 -14.42
CA LYS A 80 7.16 5.70 -15.80
C LYS A 80 6.43 4.81 -16.81
N ASP A 81 5.89 5.42 -17.85
CA ASP A 81 5.28 4.70 -18.97
C ASP A 81 6.28 3.77 -19.66
N GLY A 82 5.78 2.62 -20.12
CA GLY A 82 6.59 1.65 -20.87
C GLY A 82 7.67 0.95 -20.05
N THR A 83 7.73 1.17 -18.73
CA THR A 83 8.73 0.57 -17.85
C THR A 83 8.09 -0.53 -17.00
N ASP A 84 8.67 -1.73 -17.06
CA ASP A 84 8.31 -2.82 -16.15
C ASP A 84 8.96 -2.58 -14.78
N TYR A 85 8.23 -2.91 -13.72
CA TYR A 85 8.68 -2.75 -12.34
C TYR A 85 8.65 -4.07 -11.58
N VAL A 86 9.44 -4.14 -10.51
CA VAL A 86 9.22 -5.09 -9.42
C VAL A 86 8.59 -4.33 -8.25
N MET A 87 7.52 -4.87 -7.70
CA MET A 87 6.80 -4.35 -6.56
C MET A 87 7.13 -5.19 -5.32
N TYR A 88 7.89 -4.64 -4.39
CA TYR A 88 8.37 -5.28 -3.16
C TYR A 88 7.48 -4.90 -1.98
N PRO A 89 6.75 -5.84 -1.35
CA PRO A 89 5.91 -5.53 -0.21
C PRO A 89 6.71 -5.35 1.08
N MET A 90 6.32 -4.38 1.89
CA MET A 90 6.74 -4.22 3.28
C MET A 90 5.49 -4.25 4.15
N LEU A 91 5.36 -5.31 4.95
CA LEU A 91 4.17 -5.56 5.75
C LEU A 91 4.17 -4.75 7.07
N THR A 92 3.09 -4.87 7.84
CA THR A 92 2.80 -4.07 9.05
C THR A 92 4.00 -3.89 9.98
N GLU A 93 4.72 -4.94 10.32
CA GLU A 93 5.89 -4.84 11.21
C GLU A 93 6.99 -3.95 10.62
N GLY A 94 7.30 -4.11 9.35
CA GLY A 94 8.29 -3.28 8.65
C GLY A 94 7.84 -1.82 8.55
N VAL A 95 6.56 -1.60 8.26
CA VAL A 95 5.98 -0.25 8.19
C VAL A 95 5.98 0.41 9.57
N ASP A 96 5.60 -0.31 10.63
CA ASP A 96 5.64 0.18 12.02
C ASP A 96 7.04 0.55 12.46
N ASN A 97 8.04 -0.23 12.08
CA ASN A 97 9.45 0.09 12.37
C ASN A 97 9.94 1.34 11.62
N ALA A 98 9.45 1.56 10.40
CA ALA A 98 9.83 2.72 9.60
C ALA A 98 9.06 3.99 10.00
N MET A 99 7.77 3.85 10.31
CA MET A 99 6.85 4.95 10.63
C MET A 99 5.80 4.47 11.64
N PRO A 100 6.10 4.52 12.94
CA PRO A 100 5.15 4.12 13.98
C PRO A 100 3.95 5.06 14.01
N LEU A 101 2.77 4.48 14.20
CA LEU A 101 1.52 5.21 14.41
C LEU A 101 0.98 4.99 15.82
N THR A 102 0.37 6.02 16.36
CA THR A 102 -0.39 5.95 17.61
C THR A 102 -1.83 6.34 17.37
N PHE A 103 -2.75 5.67 18.04
CA PHE A 103 -4.18 5.89 17.92
C PHE A 103 -4.75 6.32 19.27
N SER A 104 -5.63 7.31 19.28
CA SER A 104 -6.37 7.72 20.49
C SER A 104 -7.37 6.66 20.95
N VAL A 105 -7.89 5.88 20.00
CA VAL A 105 -8.71 4.68 20.25
C VAL A 105 -7.97 3.49 19.62
N LYS A 106 -7.75 2.45 20.40
CA LYS A 106 -7.02 1.26 19.91
C LYS A 106 -7.85 0.52 18.86
N PRO A 107 -7.33 0.32 17.64
CA PRO A 107 -7.99 -0.52 16.65
C PRO A 107 -8.06 -1.99 17.09
N ASP A 108 -9.11 -2.70 16.66
CA ASP A 108 -9.24 -4.15 16.85
C ASP A 108 -8.30 -4.92 15.89
N SER A 109 -8.08 -4.36 14.70
CA SER A 109 -7.09 -4.87 13.76
C SER A 109 -6.40 -3.75 12.98
N ILE A 110 -5.13 -3.96 12.67
CA ILE A 110 -4.30 -3.02 11.88
C ILE A 110 -3.63 -3.82 10.79
N TYR A 111 -3.72 -3.32 9.57
CA TYR A 111 -2.98 -3.85 8.43
C TYR A 111 -2.34 -2.71 7.68
N ARG A 112 -1.02 -2.72 7.61
CA ARG A 112 -0.21 -1.70 6.94
C ARG A 112 0.65 -2.40 5.90
N ILE A 113 0.61 -1.92 4.67
CA ILE A 113 1.48 -2.43 3.61
C ILE A 113 1.99 -1.26 2.77
N TRP A 114 3.30 -1.22 2.57
CA TRP A 114 3.94 -0.33 1.63
C TRP A 114 4.62 -1.12 0.54
N PHE A 115 4.63 -0.59 -0.67
CA PHE A 115 5.26 -1.22 -1.82
C PHE A 115 6.45 -0.39 -2.30
N GLY A 116 7.64 -1.01 -2.37
CA GLY A 116 8.78 -0.43 -3.03
C GLY A 116 8.78 -0.80 -4.52
N PHE A 117 8.89 0.18 -5.41
CA PHE A 117 8.95 -0.04 -6.85
C PHE A 117 10.36 0.17 -7.36
N ALA A 118 10.98 -0.85 -7.94
CA ALA A 118 12.24 -0.76 -8.67
C ALA A 118 12.04 -1.14 -10.14
N GLU A 119 12.76 -0.50 -11.06
CA GLU A 119 12.72 -0.89 -12.47
C GLU A 119 13.17 -2.34 -12.60
N TYR A 120 12.44 -3.13 -13.38
CA TYR A 120 12.75 -4.55 -13.56
C TYR A 120 13.94 -4.71 -14.49
N SER A 121 14.97 -5.41 -14.00
CA SER A 121 16.23 -5.66 -14.71
C SER A 121 16.25 -6.93 -15.55
N GLY A 122 15.19 -7.77 -15.46
CA GLY A 122 15.13 -9.06 -16.13
C GLY A 122 15.60 -10.24 -15.27
N ASP A 123 15.96 -9.99 -14.00
CA ASP A 123 16.36 -11.03 -13.07
C ASP A 123 15.17 -11.91 -12.63
N GLU A 124 15.46 -13.13 -12.19
CA GLU A 124 14.43 -13.99 -11.60
C GLU A 124 13.97 -13.41 -10.26
N ILE A 125 12.65 -13.21 -10.13
CA ILE A 125 12.03 -12.70 -8.91
C ILE A 125 11.02 -13.73 -8.40
N MET A 126 11.20 -14.12 -7.14
CA MET A 126 10.25 -15.00 -6.48
C MET A 126 9.09 -14.18 -5.89
N PRO A 127 7.84 -14.62 -6.07
CA PRO A 127 6.72 -13.95 -5.44
C PRO A 127 6.72 -14.20 -3.92
N PRO A 128 6.38 -13.18 -3.11
CA PRO A 128 6.29 -13.35 -1.67
C PRO A 128 5.06 -14.15 -1.26
N GLU A 129 5.10 -14.73 -0.06
CA GLU A 129 3.92 -15.27 0.58
C GLU A 129 2.93 -14.14 0.88
N ILE A 130 1.66 -14.33 0.50
CA ILE A 130 0.61 -13.34 0.72
C ILE A 130 -0.11 -13.65 2.04
N MET A 131 -0.09 -12.67 2.93
CA MET A 131 -0.88 -12.69 4.19
C MET A 131 -2.06 -11.73 4.04
N PRO A 132 -3.29 -12.25 3.86
CA PRO A 132 -4.46 -11.42 3.62
C PRO A 132 -4.86 -10.56 4.82
N ILE A 133 -5.48 -9.42 4.54
CA ILE A 133 -6.06 -8.53 5.55
C ILE A 133 -7.17 -9.26 6.32
N VAL A 134 -7.09 -9.23 7.64
CA VAL A 134 -8.18 -9.67 8.52
C VAL A 134 -8.93 -8.44 9.03
N ARG A 135 -10.17 -8.28 8.59
CA ARG A 135 -11.03 -7.16 8.98
C ARG A 135 -11.94 -7.59 10.13
N LYS A 136 -11.66 -7.09 11.32
CA LYS A 136 -12.44 -7.40 12.51
C LYS A 136 -12.63 -6.13 13.34
N GLY A 137 -13.87 -5.77 13.62
CA GLY A 137 -14.20 -4.59 14.40
C GLY A 137 -13.67 -3.30 13.78
N PHE A 138 -13.15 -2.41 14.62
CA PHE A 138 -12.46 -1.19 14.16
C PHE A 138 -11.12 -1.58 13.51
N THR A 139 -11.09 -1.56 12.19
CA THR A 139 -9.92 -1.95 11.38
C THR A 139 -9.28 -0.75 10.74
N VAL A 140 -7.97 -0.62 10.87
CA VAL A 140 -7.16 0.33 10.13
C VAL A 140 -6.44 -0.41 9.00
N VAL A 141 -6.68 0.02 7.78
CA VAL A 141 -5.96 -0.44 6.59
C VAL A 141 -5.19 0.72 6.00
N GLU A 142 -3.90 0.53 5.82
CA GLU A 142 -3.03 1.52 5.20
C GLU A 142 -2.27 0.89 4.04
N TRP A 143 -2.26 1.59 2.91
CA TRP A 143 -1.37 1.29 1.82
C TRP A 143 -0.48 2.50 1.50
N GLY A 144 0.70 2.24 1.01
CA GLY A 144 1.63 3.26 0.58
C GLY A 144 2.65 2.71 -0.40
N GLY A 145 3.55 3.58 -0.84
CA GLY A 145 4.61 3.13 -1.72
C GLY A 145 5.71 4.15 -1.91
N ALA A 146 6.81 3.68 -2.51
CA ALA A 146 7.96 4.48 -2.87
C ALA A 146 8.65 3.91 -4.11
N VAL A 147 9.18 4.79 -4.96
CA VAL A 147 10.10 4.36 -6.01
C VAL A 147 11.49 4.20 -5.38
N LEU A 148 12.10 3.05 -5.64
CA LEU A 148 13.42 2.68 -5.13
C LEU A 148 14.47 2.96 -6.20
N ASP A 149 15.00 4.17 -6.21
CA ASP A 149 16.09 4.57 -7.14
C ASP A 149 17.48 4.22 -6.61
#